data_e2d7f57a17fc83bd0b781de0d12827b1
#
_entry.id   e2d7f57a17fc83bd0b781de0d12827b1
#
_cell.length_a   1.000
_cell.length_b   1.000
_cell.length_c   1.000
_cell.angle_alpha   90.00
_cell.angle_beta   90.00
_cell.angle_gamma   90.00
#
_symmetry.space_group_name_H-M   'P 1'
#
loop_
_entity.id
_entity.type
_entity.pdbx_description
1 polymer ?
#
loop_
_entity_poly.entity_id
_entity_poly.type
_entity_poly.pdbx_seq_one_letter_code
_entity_poly.pdbx_strand_id
1 'polypeptide(L)'
;MVREVLKEDLHELLSLYLFLHEDSIPNNSVYLDNTWKTIIEDDNHHIIVNEINGEIVSSCVCVIIPNLTRNVRPYAFIENVVTSEKYRGKGYARQCLDYARNIAIENNCYKMMLL
;
A
#
# COMPACT_ATOMS: atom_id res chain seq x y z
N MET A 1 2.33 -12.09 7.93
CA MET A 1 1.41 -11.22 8.71
C MET A 1 1.19 -9.91 7.99
N VAL A 2 -0.05 -9.56 7.77
CA VAL A 2 -0.40 -8.28 7.13
C VAL A 2 -0.36 -7.16 8.15
N ARG A 3 0.28 -6.06 7.78
CA ARG A 3 0.37 -4.86 8.62
C ARG A 3 0.57 -3.63 7.76
N GLU A 4 0.45 -2.46 8.36
CA GLU A 4 0.85 -1.23 7.70
C GLU A 4 2.37 -1.09 7.72
N VAL A 5 2.91 -0.41 6.72
CA VAL A 5 4.34 -0.19 6.55
C VAL A 5 4.90 0.62 7.72
N LEU A 6 6.15 0.33 8.09
CA LEU A 6 6.92 1.09 9.05
C LEU A 6 7.95 1.95 8.31
N LYS A 7 8.41 3.00 8.96
CA LYS A 7 9.38 3.92 8.37
C LYS A 7 10.63 3.20 7.83
N GLU A 8 11.11 2.21 8.55
CA GLU A 8 12.31 1.43 8.20
C GLU A 8 12.11 0.42 7.07
N ASP A 9 10.87 0.26 6.58
CA ASP A 9 10.58 -0.70 5.51
C ASP A 9 10.86 -0.15 4.10
N LEU A 10 11.27 1.12 3.96
CA LEU A 10 11.35 1.78 2.66
C LEU A 10 12.17 1.00 1.62
N HIS A 11 13.37 0.58 1.98
CA HIS A 11 14.27 -0.06 0.99
C HIS A 11 13.75 -1.43 0.56
N GLU A 12 13.17 -2.19 1.48
CA GLU A 12 12.57 -3.48 1.15
C GLU A 12 11.33 -3.32 0.27
N LEU A 13 10.52 -2.30 0.55
CA LEU A 13 9.35 -1.96 -0.27
C LEU A 13 9.77 -1.55 -1.68
N LEU A 14 10.80 -0.72 -1.83
CA LEU A 14 11.30 -0.32 -3.15
C LEU A 14 11.81 -1.52 -3.95
N SER A 15 12.45 -2.47 -3.28
CA SER A 15 12.89 -3.72 -3.91
C SER A 15 11.70 -4.54 -4.41
N LEU A 16 10.64 -4.62 -3.61
CA LEU A 16 9.40 -5.31 -4.01
C LEU A 16 8.77 -4.64 -5.23
N TYR A 17 8.82 -3.31 -5.33
CA TYR A 17 8.23 -2.58 -6.45
C TYR A 17 8.92 -2.85 -7.79
N LEU A 18 10.09 -3.46 -7.81
CA LEU A 18 10.70 -3.91 -9.07
C LEU A 18 9.80 -4.90 -9.82
N PHE A 19 8.90 -5.59 -9.12
CA PHE A 19 7.92 -6.49 -9.73
C PHE A 19 6.69 -5.75 -10.29
N LEU A 20 6.63 -4.42 -10.19
CA LEU A 20 5.60 -3.54 -10.76
C LEU A 20 6.06 -2.87 -12.06
N HIS A 21 6.90 -3.53 -12.85
CA HIS A 21 7.43 -2.98 -14.11
C HIS A 21 8.34 -1.75 -13.90
N GLU A 22 8.93 -1.62 -12.72
CA GLU A 22 9.95 -0.62 -12.47
C GLU A 22 11.30 -1.11 -12.98
N ASP A 23 12.08 -0.23 -13.59
CA ASP A 23 13.39 -0.60 -14.16
C ASP A 23 14.49 -0.63 -13.10
N SER A 24 14.37 0.18 -12.06
CA SER A 24 15.40 0.31 -11.04
C SER A 24 14.82 0.88 -9.74
N ILE A 25 15.59 0.70 -8.67
CA ILE A 25 15.30 1.33 -7.37
C ILE A 25 15.74 2.80 -7.45
N PRO A 26 14.90 3.76 -6.99
CA PRO A 26 15.30 5.16 -6.96
C PRO A 26 16.57 5.38 -6.15
N ASN A 27 17.41 6.30 -6.60
CA ASN A 27 18.59 6.70 -5.84
C ASN A 27 18.17 7.40 -4.54
N ASN A 28 18.98 7.25 -3.49
CA ASN A 28 18.81 8.02 -2.27
C ASN A 28 18.92 9.51 -2.60
N SER A 29 17.95 10.28 -2.13
CA SER A 29 17.88 11.71 -2.39
C SER A 29 17.01 12.39 -1.36
N VAL A 30 17.14 13.72 -1.26
CA VAL A 30 16.25 14.53 -0.42
C VAL A 30 14.81 14.41 -0.92
N TYR A 31 14.61 14.30 -2.23
CA TYR A 31 13.28 14.16 -2.81
C TYR A 31 12.62 12.84 -2.36
N LEU A 32 13.35 11.72 -2.41
CA LEU A 32 12.84 10.43 -1.92
C LEU A 32 12.50 10.51 -0.44
N ASP A 33 13.40 11.05 0.37
CA ASP A 33 13.21 11.14 1.81
C ASP A 33 11.99 12.00 2.17
N ASN A 34 11.80 13.13 1.50
CA ASN A 34 10.68 14.02 1.74
C ASN A 34 9.35 13.38 1.29
N THR A 35 9.35 12.69 0.16
CA THR A 35 8.16 11.98 -0.32
C THR A 35 7.77 10.87 0.63
N TRP A 36 8.74 10.08 1.09
CA TRP A 36 8.50 9.02 2.07
C TRP A 36 7.91 9.56 3.36
N LYS A 37 8.50 10.64 3.87
CA LYS A 37 7.99 11.32 5.06
C LYS A 37 6.54 11.80 4.88
N THR A 38 6.24 12.41 3.74
CA THR A 38 4.88 12.87 3.42
C THR A 38 3.89 11.71 3.45
N ILE A 39 4.24 10.58 2.87
CA ILE A 39 3.40 9.39 2.85
C ILE A 39 3.17 8.85 4.26
N ILE A 40 4.25 8.68 5.03
CA ILE A 40 4.18 8.11 6.39
C ILE A 40 3.35 8.99 7.33
N GLU A 41 3.40 10.30 7.15
CA GLU A 41 2.68 11.25 8.00
C GLU A 41 1.22 11.48 7.56
N ASP A 42 0.82 10.98 6.40
CA ASP A 42 -0.55 11.15 5.87
C ASP A 42 -1.46 10.05 6.40
N ASP A 43 -2.40 10.42 7.28
CA ASP A 43 -3.34 9.47 7.88
C ASP A 43 -4.27 8.81 6.87
N ASN A 44 -4.40 9.37 5.67
CA ASN A 44 -5.25 8.83 4.61
C ASN A 44 -4.48 7.96 3.60
N HIS A 45 -3.17 7.83 3.75
CA HIS A 45 -2.32 7.09 2.83
C HIS A 45 -1.78 5.84 3.52
N HIS A 46 -2.36 4.68 3.20
CA HIS A 46 -2.02 3.41 3.84
C HIS A 46 -1.23 2.54 2.88
N ILE A 47 0.02 2.26 3.20
CA ILE A 47 0.80 1.24 2.51
C ILE A 47 0.74 -0.03 3.36
N ILE A 48 0.15 -1.08 2.79
CA ILE A 48 -0.10 -2.35 3.46
C ILE A 48 0.90 -3.35 2.94
N VAL A 49 1.55 -4.07 3.84
CA VAL A 49 2.55 -5.08 3.48
C VAL A 49 2.19 -6.42 4.11
N ASN A 50 2.59 -7.50 3.46
CA ASN A 50 2.49 -8.85 4.00
C ASN A 50 3.90 -9.38 4.25
N GLU A 51 4.22 -9.62 5.51
CA GLU A 51 5.52 -10.08 5.95
C GLU A 51 5.46 -11.56 6.28
N ILE A 52 6.27 -12.35 5.58
CA ILE A 52 6.36 -13.81 5.76
C ILE A 52 7.80 -14.14 6.12
N ASN A 53 8.01 -14.73 7.29
CA ASN A 53 9.34 -15.10 7.78
C ASN A 53 10.35 -13.93 7.72
N GLY A 54 9.90 -12.74 8.09
CA GLY A 54 10.74 -11.55 8.13
C GLY A 54 10.96 -10.88 6.78
N GLU A 55 10.30 -11.34 5.72
CA GLU A 55 10.43 -10.77 4.37
C GLU A 55 9.09 -10.16 3.92
N ILE A 56 9.12 -8.95 3.37
CA ILE A 56 7.95 -8.33 2.75
C ILE A 56 7.77 -8.94 1.36
N VAL A 57 6.71 -9.71 1.18
CA VAL A 57 6.49 -10.50 -0.03
C VAL A 57 5.37 -9.95 -0.90
N SER A 58 4.50 -9.11 -0.35
CA SER A 58 3.35 -8.55 -1.07
C SER A 58 2.97 -7.20 -0.46
N SER A 59 2.34 -6.35 -1.25
CA SER A 59 1.90 -5.03 -0.80
C SER A 59 0.76 -4.51 -1.65
N CYS A 60 0.01 -3.58 -1.09
CA CYS A 60 -0.88 -2.68 -1.84
C CYS A 60 -0.93 -1.33 -1.15
N VAL A 61 -1.39 -0.33 -1.86
CA VAL A 61 -1.61 1.02 -1.33
C VAL A 61 -3.12 1.27 -1.30
N CYS A 62 -3.60 1.81 -0.19
CA CYS A 62 -5.00 2.22 -0.02
C CYS A 62 -5.02 3.68 0.39
N VAL A 63 -5.60 4.53 -0.45
CA VAL A 63 -5.74 5.95 -0.14
C VAL A 63 -7.20 6.27 0.12
N ILE A 64 -7.47 6.92 1.25
CA ILE A 64 -8.82 7.38 1.59
C ILE A 64 -8.97 8.79 1.07
N ILE A 65 -9.94 9.00 0.19
CA ILE A 65 -10.14 10.27 -0.50
C ILE A 65 -11.41 10.93 0.05
N PRO A 66 -11.29 12.10 0.70
CA PRO A 66 -12.47 12.87 1.12
C PRO A 66 -13.37 13.19 -0.06
N ASN A 67 -14.67 13.18 0.15
CA ASN A 67 -15.64 13.33 -0.92
C ASN A 67 -16.91 14.02 -0.42
N LEU A 68 -17.56 14.78 -1.29
CA LEU A 68 -18.74 15.55 -0.92
C LEU A 68 -20.07 14.83 -1.23
N THR A 69 -20.05 13.89 -2.18
CA THR A 69 -21.27 13.15 -2.53
C THR A 69 -21.54 12.03 -1.52
N ARG A 70 -22.68 11.36 -1.64
CA ARG A 70 -23.05 10.22 -0.79
C ARG A 70 -23.04 10.58 0.71
N ASN A 71 -23.61 11.73 1.06
CA ASN A 71 -23.64 12.25 2.43
C ASN A 71 -22.25 12.49 3.00
N VAL A 72 -21.36 13.06 2.17
CA VAL A 72 -19.97 13.41 2.57
C VAL A 72 -19.15 12.16 2.92
N ARG A 73 -19.48 11.02 2.33
CA ARG A 73 -18.71 9.78 2.55
C ARG A 73 -17.48 9.74 1.67
N PRO A 74 -16.32 9.37 2.22
CA PRO A 74 -15.10 9.19 1.44
C PRO A 74 -15.18 7.95 0.56
N TYR A 75 -14.18 7.78 -0.31
CA TYR A 75 -13.96 6.53 -1.04
C TYR A 75 -12.49 6.12 -0.93
N ALA A 76 -12.22 4.85 -1.17
CA ALA A 76 -10.88 4.29 -1.13
C ALA A 76 -10.39 4.00 -2.55
N PHE A 77 -9.10 4.28 -2.79
CA PHE A 77 -8.44 4.01 -4.05
C PHE A 77 -7.28 3.07 -3.81
N ILE A 78 -7.24 1.95 -4.55
CA ILE A 78 -6.22 0.92 -4.41
C ILE A 78 -5.22 1.03 -5.56
N GLU A 79 -3.94 1.04 -5.23
CA GLU A 79 -2.83 1.16 -6.18
C GLU A 79 -1.69 0.23 -5.78
N ASN A 80 -0.75 0.05 -6.70
CA ASN A 80 0.52 -0.64 -6.47
C ASN A 80 0.34 -2.02 -5.83
N VAL A 81 -0.58 -2.82 -6.36
CA VAL A 81 -0.78 -4.20 -5.90
C VAL A 81 0.34 -5.06 -6.48
N VAL A 82 1.13 -5.66 -5.62
CA VAL A 82 2.34 -6.39 -6.05
C VAL A 82 2.61 -7.58 -5.15
N THR A 83 3.16 -8.65 -5.75
CA THR A 83 3.68 -9.80 -5.03
C THR A 83 5.03 -10.19 -5.64
N SER A 84 6.01 -10.48 -4.79
CA SER A 84 7.29 -11.03 -5.22
C SER A 84 7.07 -12.29 -6.03
N GLU A 85 7.79 -12.45 -7.14
CA GLU A 85 7.55 -13.52 -8.12
C GLU A 85 7.50 -14.92 -7.47
N LYS A 86 8.45 -15.22 -6.59
CA LYS A 86 8.51 -16.54 -5.94
C LYS A 86 7.39 -16.82 -4.93
N TYR A 87 6.61 -15.80 -4.58
CA TYR A 87 5.51 -15.92 -3.62
C TYR A 87 4.12 -15.80 -4.25
N ARG A 88 4.05 -15.72 -5.58
CA ARG A 88 2.78 -15.63 -6.30
C ARG A 88 1.95 -16.91 -6.19
N GLY A 89 0.63 -16.75 -6.32
CA GLY A 89 -0.29 -17.88 -6.29
C GLY A 89 -0.59 -18.43 -4.90
N LYS A 90 -0.21 -17.71 -3.85
CA LYS A 90 -0.42 -18.13 -2.45
C LYS A 90 -1.44 -17.28 -1.69
N GLY A 91 -2.04 -16.29 -2.35
CA GLY A 91 -3.07 -15.46 -1.75
C GLY A 91 -2.53 -14.28 -0.92
N TYR A 92 -1.26 -13.96 -1.00
CA TYR A 92 -0.68 -12.90 -0.17
C TYR A 92 -1.16 -11.50 -0.56
N ALA A 93 -1.30 -11.21 -1.86
CA ALA A 93 -1.88 -9.93 -2.31
C ALA A 93 -3.32 -9.80 -1.88
N ARG A 94 -4.10 -10.87 -1.95
CA ARG A 94 -5.48 -10.88 -1.50
C ARG A 94 -5.59 -10.53 -0.02
N GLN A 95 -4.68 -11.04 0.80
CA GLN A 95 -4.64 -10.71 2.22
C GLN A 95 -4.40 -9.21 2.44
N CYS A 96 -3.53 -8.59 1.64
CA CYS A 96 -3.34 -7.14 1.68
C CYS A 96 -4.62 -6.39 1.27
N LEU A 97 -5.30 -6.85 0.23
CA LEU A 97 -6.55 -6.23 -0.23
C LEU A 97 -7.67 -6.38 0.81
N ASP A 98 -7.74 -7.50 1.50
CA ASP A 98 -8.71 -7.71 2.58
C ASP A 98 -8.45 -6.73 3.74
N TYR A 99 -7.19 -6.50 4.07
CA TYR A 99 -6.81 -5.50 5.08
C TYR A 99 -7.23 -4.09 4.64
N ALA A 100 -6.96 -3.74 3.37
CA ALA A 100 -7.38 -2.47 2.79
C ALA A 100 -8.90 -2.29 2.85
N ARG A 101 -9.64 -3.34 2.56
CA ARG A 101 -11.11 -3.32 2.64
C ARG A 101 -11.58 -2.99 4.06
N ASN A 102 -10.94 -3.56 5.07
CA ASN A 102 -11.26 -3.26 6.45
C ASN A 102 -11.00 -1.79 6.80
N ILE A 103 -9.89 -1.23 6.32
CA ILE A 103 -9.61 0.21 6.47
C ILE A 103 -10.72 1.04 5.83
N ALA A 104 -11.13 0.68 4.62
CA ALA A 104 -12.19 1.40 3.91
C ALA A 104 -13.51 1.36 4.69
N ILE A 105 -13.87 0.20 5.23
CA ILE A 105 -15.09 0.04 6.03
C ILE A 105 -15.02 0.89 7.30
N GLU A 106 -13.90 0.85 8.01
CA GLU A 106 -13.68 1.63 9.24
C GLU A 106 -13.74 3.13 8.99
N ASN A 107 -13.38 3.58 7.78
CA ASN A 107 -13.44 4.99 7.40
C ASN A 107 -14.76 5.38 6.74
N ASN A 108 -15.76 4.50 6.75
CA ASN A 108 -17.08 4.76 6.18
C ASN A 108 -17.05 5.04 4.67
N CYS A 109 -16.11 4.46 3.95
CA CYS A 109 -16.04 4.61 2.50
C CYS A 109 -17.28 4.01 1.84
N TYR A 110 -17.81 4.70 0.81
CA TYR A 110 -18.95 4.16 0.08
C TYR A 110 -18.55 3.25 -1.08
N LYS A 111 -17.28 3.27 -1.46
CA LYS A 111 -16.74 2.36 -2.49
C LYS A 111 -15.22 2.22 -2.31
N MET A 112 -14.69 1.17 -2.90
CA MET A 112 -13.25 0.93 -3.03
C MET A 112 -12.97 0.65 -4.51
N MET A 113 -12.04 1.42 -5.11
CA MET A 113 -11.71 1.30 -6.52
C MET A 113 -10.33 0.70 -6.70
N LEU A 114 -10.23 -0.26 -7.62
CA LEU A 114 -8.98 -0.88 -8.06
C LEU A 114 -8.94 -0.80 -9.58
N LEU A 115 -7.94 -0.15 -10.11
CA LEU A 115 -7.74 -0.02 -11.56
C LEU A 115 -6.86 -1.13 -12.14
#